data_b21173e19009960f0354afa7fca52241
#
_entry.id   b21173e19009960f0354afa7fca52241
#
_cell.length_a   1.000
_cell.length_b   1.000
_cell.length_c   1.000
_cell.angle_alpha   90.00
_cell.angle_beta   90.00
_cell.angle_gamma   90.00
#
_symmetry.space_group_name_H-M   'P 1'
#
loop_
_entity.id
_entity.type
_entity.pdbx_description
1 polymer ?
#
loop_
_entity_poly.entity_id
_entity_poly.type
_entity_poly.pdbx_seq_one_letter_code
_entity_poly.pdbx_strand_id
1 'polypeptide(L)'
;MNLEEKKQQVIEDFSMYDEWLDKYEYLIEQGKNLEPFPEESKTEDKLIKGCQSRVWLDCKKKDGKLFFKADSDAIITKGIISLLIDVYSGRTPQEIAEDDFAFLDQIGLKENLSPTRAGGLASMVETIKKKAAEAMAEPEAQPEAEAEVLTAADVKELAPLYENVVLALKQVYDPEIPVNIYDLGLIYEINISKEHKVHIRMTFTAPNCPMADYVVNDIKTGVEDVPGVTGCEIDLVFEPAWNTSMMTDEARVALNMDFDIEDDSQE
;
A
#
# COMPACT_ATOMS: atom_id res chain seq x y z
N MET A 1 21.14 2.16 13.07
CA MET A 1 21.59 0.75 12.99
C MET A 1 21.43 0.30 11.54
N ASN A 2 22.50 -0.20 10.90
CA ASN A 2 22.44 -0.76 9.55
C ASN A 2 21.92 -2.21 9.57
N LEU A 3 21.72 -2.84 8.40
CA LEU A 3 21.17 -4.20 8.30
C LEU A 3 22.06 -5.23 8.98
N GLU A 4 23.39 -5.16 8.77
CA GLU A 4 24.33 -6.10 9.36
C GLU A 4 24.40 -5.99 10.89
N GLU A 5 24.42 -4.77 11.42
CA GLU A 5 24.36 -4.53 12.88
C GLU A 5 23.06 -5.12 13.48
N LYS A 6 21.94 -5.02 12.76
CA LYS A 6 20.67 -5.57 13.25
C LYS A 6 20.65 -7.09 13.23
N LYS A 7 21.18 -7.72 12.18
CA LYS A 7 21.33 -9.18 12.11
C LYS A 7 22.27 -9.70 13.22
N GLN A 8 23.38 -8.99 13.44
CA GLN A 8 24.34 -9.33 14.48
C GLN A 8 23.69 -9.24 15.88
N GLN A 9 22.89 -8.21 16.13
CA GLN A 9 22.14 -8.09 17.38
C GLN A 9 21.20 -9.29 17.59
N VAL A 10 20.46 -9.69 16.57
CA VAL A 10 19.57 -10.87 16.65
C VAL A 10 20.36 -12.13 16.96
N ILE A 11 21.54 -12.32 16.35
CA ILE A 11 22.41 -13.47 16.63
C ILE A 11 22.86 -13.45 18.08
N GLU A 12 23.26 -12.30 18.62
CA GLU A 12 23.65 -12.12 20.01
C GLU A 12 22.49 -12.40 20.97
N ASP A 13 21.29 -11.87 20.69
CA ASP A 13 20.10 -12.11 21.50
C ASP A 13 19.76 -13.61 21.56
N PHE A 14 19.83 -14.32 20.44
CA PHE A 14 19.59 -15.76 20.40
C PHE A 14 20.70 -16.58 21.08
N SER A 15 21.92 -16.07 21.13
CA SER A 15 23.03 -16.71 21.79
C SER A 15 22.96 -16.68 23.33
N MET A 16 22.09 -15.81 23.88
CA MET A 16 21.85 -15.75 25.33
C MET A 16 21.06 -16.96 25.86
N TYR A 17 20.43 -17.72 24.98
CA TYR A 17 19.59 -18.86 25.32
C TYR A 17 20.27 -20.17 24.88
N ASP A 18 20.53 -21.05 25.83
CA ASP A 18 21.14 -22.36 25.56
C ASP A 18 20.12 -23.37 25.01
N GLU A 19 18.89 -23.34 25.55
CA GLU A 19 17.85 -24.28 25.21
C GLU A 19 16.89 -23.72 24.15
N TRP A 20 16.44 -24.59 23.24
CA TRP A 20 15.50 -24.20 22.19
C TRP A 20 14.12 -23.81 22.71
N LEU A 21 13.73 -24.32 23.86
CA LEU A 21 12.46 -23.90 24.48
C LEU A 21 12.47 -22.41 24.83
N ASP A 22 13.57 -21.91 25.38
CA ASP A 22 13.73 -20.51 25.76
C ASP A 22 13.79 -19.61 24.51
N LYS A 23 14.42 -20.09 23.43
CA LYS A 23 14.40 -19.39 22.12
C LYS A 23 13.01 -19.28 21.54
N TYR A 24 12.17 -20.30 21.68
CA TYR A 24 10.77 -20.23 21.29
C TYR A 24 9.95 -19.27 22.16
N GLU A 25 10.19 -19.24 23.47
CA GLU A 25 9.56 -18.26 24.37
C GLU A 25 9.93 -16.84 23.96
N TYR A 26 11.20 -16.59 23.65
CA TYR A 26 11.68 -15.31 23.15
C TYR A 26 10.97 -14.92 21.84
N LEU A 27 10.87 -15.82 20.86
CA LEU A 27 10.14 -15.58 19.60
C LEU A 27 8.66 -15.26 19.84
N ILE A 28 8.01 -16.00 20.73
CA ILE A 28 6.60 -15.77 21.08
C ILE A 28 6.42 -14.38 21.71
N GLU A 29 7.34 -13.96 22.56
CA GLU A 29 7.31 -12.63 23.17
C GLU A 29 7.47 -11.52 22.12
N GLN A 30 8.41 -11.68 21.18
CA GLN A 30 8.55 -10.74 20.05
C GLN A 30 7.25 -10.68 19.23
N GLY A 31 6.61 -11.80 18.97
CA GLY A 31 5.34 -11.86 18.26
C GLY A 31 4.20 -11.11 18.96
N LYS A 32 4.17 -11.08 20.29
CA LYS A 32 3.18 -10.30 21.06
C LYS A 32 3.37 -8.79 20.93
N ASN A 33 4.61 -8.35 20.68
CA ASN A 33 4.97 -6.94 20.56
C ASN A 33 4.74 -6.37 19.15
N LEU A 34 4.28 -7.20 18.18
CA LEU A 34 3.90 -6.70 16.85
C LEU A 34 2.77 -5.67 16.95
N GLU A 35 2.90 -4.62 16.13
CA GLU A 35 1.82 -3.65 15.98
C GLU A 35 0.50 -4.35 15.57
N PRO A 36 -0.65 -3.89 16.08
CA PRO A 36 -1.94 -4.44 15.69
C PRO A 36 -2.12 -4.42 14.17
N PHE A 37 -2.51 -5.58 13.61
CA PHE A 37 -2.86 -5.70 12.20
C PHE A 37 -4.38 -5.63 12.08
N PRO A 38 -4.95 -4.64 11.36
CA PRO A 38 -6.39 -4.48 11.26
C PRO A 38 -7.08 -5.72 10.66
N GLU A 39 -8.20 -6.13 11.21
CA GLU A 39 -8.94 -7.32 10.73
C GLU A 39 -9.39 -7.16 9.26
N GLU A 40 -9.79 -5.95 8.87
CA GLU A 40 -10.13 -5.59 7.49
C GLU A 40 -8.95 -5.73 6.53
N SER A 41 -7.72 -5.67 7.03
CA SER A 41 -6.49 -5.85 6.25
C SER A 41 -6.06 -7.32 6.10
N LYS A 42 -6.76 -8.27 6.73
CA LYS A 42 -6.47 -9.71 6.64
C LYS A 42 -7.10 -10.34 5.39
N THR A 43 -6.70 -9.84 4.24
CA THR A 43 -7.20 -10.23 2.92
C THR A 43 -6.37 -11.36 2.28
N GLU A 44 -6.90 -12.01 1.25
CA GLU A 44 -6.24 -13.12 0.56
C GLU A 44 -4.97 -12.68 -0.22
N ASP A 45 -4.92 -11.45 -0.69
CA ASP A 45 -3.77 -10.87 -1.39
C ASP A 45 -2.57 -10.63 -0.46
N LYS A 46 -2.83 -10.41 0.83
CA LYS A 46 -1.80 -10.25 1.87
C LYS A 46 -1.41 -11.57 2.53
N LEU A 47 -2.10 -12.65 2.20
CA LEU A 47 -1.83 -13.97 2.76
C LEU A 47 -0.59 -14.59 2.13
N ILE A 48 0.41 -14.97 2.95
CA ILE A 48 1.59 -15.70 2.51
C ILE A 48 1.19 -17.14 2.17
N LYS A 49 1.32 -17.51 0.90
CA LYS A 49 1.04 -18.88 0.43
C LYS A 49 2.18 -19.83 0.82
N GLY A 50 1.85 -21.06 1.14
CA GLY A 50 2.84 -22.09 1.50
C GLY A 50 3.10 -22.24 2.99
N CYS A 51 2.47 -21.41 3.84
CA CYS A 51 2.45 -21.62 5.29
C CYS A 51 1.27 -22.50 5.70
N GLN A 52 1.47 -23.39 6.68
CA GLN A 52 0.39 -24.19 7.26
C GLN A 52 -0.58 -23.30 8.07
N SER A 53 -0.04 -22.32 8.78
CA SER A 53 -0.80 -21.29 9.50
C SER A 53 -1.05 -20.11 8.57
N ARG A 54 -2.12 -19.35 8.80
CA ARG A 54 -2.34 -18.11 8.07
C ARG A 54 -1.35 -17.06 8.55
N VAL A 55 -0.65 -16.46 7.62
CA VAL A 55 0.28 -15.35 7.86
C VAL A 55 -0.04 -14.25 6.88
N TRP A 56 -0.41 -13.09 7.37
CA TRP A 56 -0.64 -11.91 6.55
C TRP A 56 0.55 -10.99 6.65
N LEU A 57 0.99 -10.47 5.51
CA LEU A 57 2.09 -9.51 5.39
C LEU A 57 1.65 -8.33 4.53
N ASP A 58 1.68 -7.16 5.11
CA ASP A 58 1.52 -5.88 4.42
C ASP A 58 2.87 -5.20 4.27
N CYS A 59 3.08 -4.51 3.14
CA CYS A 59 4.33 -3.82 2.84
C CYS A 59 4.02 -2.44 2.27
N LYS A 60 4.60 -1.41 2.88
CA LYS A 60 4.53 -0.04 2.38
C LYS A 60 5.92 0.49 2.10
N LYS A 61 6.11 1.15 0.95
CA LYS A 61 7.33 1.87 0.62
C LYS A 61 7.19 3.32 1.10
N LYS A 62 8.09 3.78 1.95
CA LYS A 62 8.16 5.16 2.43
C LYS A 62 9.62 5.61 2.44
N ASP A 63 9.92 6.79 1.88
CA ASP A 63 11.28 7.36 1.81
C ASP A 63 12.34 6.41 1.23
N GLY A 64 11.98 5.67 0.16
CA GLY A 64 12.85 4.68 -0.47
C GLY A 64 13.10 3.42 0.34
N LYS A 65 12.41 3.23 1.47
CA LYS A 65 12.51 2.09 2.39
C LYS A 65 11.21 1.32 2.48
N LEU A 66 11.30 0.03 2.78
CA LEU A 66 10.13 -0.83 2.98
C LEU A 66 9.80 -0.96 4.46
N PHE A 67 8.53 -0.80 4.78
CA PHE A 67 7.98 -1.01 6.11
C PHE A 67 6.97 -2.14 6.07
N PHE A 68 7.16 -3.12 6.92
CA PHE A 68 6.33 -4.32 6.95
C PHE A 68 5.45 -4.33 8.19
N LYS A 69 4.19 -4.79 8.02
CA LYS A 69 3.29 -5.17 9.10
C LYS A 69 2.82 -6.60 8.85
N ALA A 70 2.67 -7.38 9.89
CA ALA A 70 2.19 -8.76 9.74
C ALA A 70 1.37 -9.21 10.95
N ASP A 71 0.61 -10.29 10.73
CA ASP A 71 -0.04 -11.05 11.78
C ASP A 71 -0.10 -12.54 11.41
N SER A 72 -0.35 -13.39 12.39
CA SER A 72 -0.57 -14.82 12.19
C SER A 72 -1.54 -15.38 13.23
N ASP A 73 -2.31 -16.39 12.82
CA ASP A 73 -3.20 -17.15 13.70
C ASP A 73 -2.45 -18.14 14.61
N ALA A 74 -1.14 -18.34 14.39
CA ALA A 74 -0.30 -19.23 15.20
C ALA A 74 0.83 -18.47 15.91
N ILE A 75 0.91 -18.63 17.23
CA ILE A 75 1.81 -17.84 18.10
C ILE A 75 3.31 -17.97 17.74
N ILE A 76 3.77 -19.16 17.40
CA ILE A 76 5.18 -19.38 16.99
C ILE A 76 5.43 -18.75 15.62
N THR A 77 4.51 -18.92 14.67
CA THR A 77 4.60 -18.35 13.33
C THR A 77 4.57 -16.81 13.40
N LYS A 78 3.77 -16.26 14.29
CA LYS A 78 3.74 -14.82 14.58
C LYS A 78 5.08 -14.33 15.14
N GLY A 79 5.74 -15.12 15.98
CA GLY A 79 7.10 -14.83 16.46
C GLY A 79 8.15 -14.87 15.36
N ILE A 80 8.05 -15.82 14.43
CA ILE A 80 8.98 -15.93 13.29
C ILE A 80 8.83 -14.73 12.35
N ILE A 81 7.61 -14.36 11.97
CA ILE A 81 7.42 -13.21 11.09
C ILE A 81 7.80 -11.90 11.79
N SER A 82 7.61 -11.76 13.12
CA SER A 82 8.04 -10.59 13.87
C SER A 82 9.55 -10.39 13.83
N LEU A 83 10.32 -11.49 13.94
CA LEU A 83 11.77 -11.46 13.80
C LEU A 83 12.21 -10.95 12.43
N LEU A 84 11.58 -11.42 11.36
CA LEU A 84 11.88 -10.96 10.00
C LEU A 84 11.54 -9.47 9.83
N ILE A 85 10.41 -9.03 10.34
CA ILE A 85 10.00 -7.62 10.28
C ILE A 85 10.98 -6.74 11.06
N ASP A 86 11.41 -7.17 12.24
CA ASP A 86 12.36 -6.42 13.08
C ASP A 86 13.71 -6.20 12.37
N VAL A 87 14.14 -7.14 11.54
CA VAL A 87 15.39 -7.03 10.77
C VAL A 87 15.21 -6.19 9.50
N TYR A 88 14.12 -6.41 8.74
CA TYR A 88 13.98 -5.90 7.37
C TYR A 88 13.10 -4.66 7.24
N SER A 89 12.28 -4.32 8.23
CA SER A 89 11.49 -3.09 8.19
C SER A 89 12.39 -1.86 8.28
N GLY A 90 12.12 -0.84 7.46
CA GLY A 90 12.95 0.36 7.37
C GLY A 90 14.23 0.20 6.55
N ARG A 91 14.34 -0.88 5.74
CA ARG A 91 15.46 -1.12 4.80
C ARG A 91 15.07 -0.75 3.38
N THR A 92 16.10 -0.46 2.56
CA THR A 92 15.88 -0.24 1.13
C THR A 92 15.54 -1.57 0.43
N PRO A 93 14.75 -1.53 -0.66
CA PRO A 93 14.46 -2.73 -1.45
C PRO A 93 15.72 -3.47 -1.89
N GLN A 94 16.79 -2.73 -2.24
CA GLN A 94 18.04 -3.30 -2.66
C GLN A 94 18.75 -4.07 -1.54
N GLU A 95 18.85 -3.50 -0.32
CA GLU A 95 19.43 -4.18 0.84
C GLU A 95 18.73 -5.51 1.13
N ILE A 96 17.38 -5.56 0.97
CA ILE A 96 16.59 -6.76 1.21
C ILE A 96 16.79 -7.80 0.09
N ALA A 97 16.79 -7.36 -1.17
CA ALA A 97 16.93 -8.25 -2.33
C ALA A 97 18.31 -8.92 -2.41
N GLU A 98 19.37 -8.19 -2.05
CA GLU A 98 20.75 -8.66 -2.07
C GLU A 98 21.12 -9.53 -0.85
N ASP A 99 20.33 -9.48 0.22
CA ASP A 99 20.60 -10.25 1.42
C ASP A 99 20.33 -11.76 1.23
N ASP A 100 21.20 -12.58 1.79
CA ASP A 100 21.10 -14.05 1.72
C ASP A 100 20.28 -14.68 2.86
N PHE A 101 19.90 -13.88 3.88
CA PHE A 101 19.20 -14.32 5.08
C PHE A 101 19.97 -15.37 5.91
N ALA A 102 21.30 -15.40 5.78
CA ALA A 102 22.15 -16.41 6.42
C ALA A 102 22.12 -16.35 7.97
N PHE A 103 21.74 -15.23 8.55
CA PHE A 103 21.59 -15.11 10.00
C PHE A 103 20.57 -16.09 10.58
N LEU A 104 19.55 -16.49 9.80
CA LEU A 104 18.55 -17.50 10.20
C LEU A 104 19.15 -18.87 10.41
N ASP A 105 20.18 -19.23 9.63
CA ASP A 105 20.94 -20.45 9.81
C ASP A 105 21.90 -20.33 10.99
N GLN A 106 22.52 -19.16 11.18
CA GLN A 106 23.44 -18.89 12.29
C GLN A 106 22.75 -18.97 13.65
N ILE A 107 21.48 -18.52 13.76
CA ILE A 107 20.68 -18.69 14.97
C ILE A 107 20.11 -20.11 15.11
N GLY A 108 20.30 -20.99 14.11
CA GLY A 108 19.84 -22.36 14.09
C GLY A 108 18.32 -22.51 13.91
N LEU A 109 17.63 -21.47 13.43
CA LEU A 109 16.17 -21.47 13.39
C LEU A 109 15.63 -22.56 12.43
N LYS A 110 16.21 -22.74 11.25
CA LYS A 110 15.75 -23.71 10.25
C LYS A 110 15.86 -25.14 10.73
N GLU A 111 16.94 -25.47 11.45
CA GLU A 111 17.22 -26.85 11.91
C GLU A 111 16.30 -27.28 13.05
N ASN A 112 15.80 -26.34 13.82
CA ASN A 112 14.98 -26.57 15.00
C ASN A 112 13.48 -26.36 14.77
N LEU A 113 13.08 -25.98 13.54
CA LEU A 113 11.68 -25.95 13.14
C LEU A 113 11.25 -27.32 12.59
N SER A 114 9.97 -27.67 12.80
CA SER A 114 9.39 -28.80 12.08
C SER A 114 9.44 -28.55 10.57
N PRO A 115 9.48 -29.61 9.72
CA PRO A 115 9.56 -29.45 8.27
C PRO A 115 8.50 -28.49 7.68
N THR A 116 7.29 -28.53 8.21
CA THR A 116 6.19 -27.64 7.79
C THR A 116 6.43 -26.18 8.16
N ARG A 117 7.00 -25.91 9.34
CA ARG A 117 7.35 -24.56 9.77
C ARG A 117 8.58 -24.02 9.05
N ALA A 118 9.55 -24.89 8.76
CA ALA A 118 10.72 -24.53 7.94
C ALA A 118 10.29 -24.13 6.52
N GLY A 119 9.31 -24.86 5.93
CA GLY A 119 8.67 -24.47 4.67
C GLY A 119 7.96 -23.11 4.77
N GLY A 120 7.24 -22.86 5.86
CA GLY A 120 6.60 -21.56 6.12
C GLY A 120 7.61 -20.41 6.25
N LEU A 121 8.73 -20.62 6.95
CA LEU A 121 9.83 -19.64 7.02
C LEU A 121 10.39 -19.32 5.63
N ALA A 122 10.62 -20.34 4.79
CA ALA A 122 11.07 -20.13 3.43
C ALA A 122 10.09 -19.30 2.61
N SER A 123 8.77 -19.55 2.73
CA SER A 123 7.73 -18.78 2.07
C SER A 123 7.67 -17.32 2.55
N MET A 124 7.91 -17.06 3.83
CA MET A 124 7.99 -15.69 4.38
C MET A 124 9.19 -14.94 3.80
N VAL A 125 10.38 -15.57 3.77
CA VAL A 125 11.59 -15.00 3.18
C VAL A 125 11.38 -14.69 1.71
N GLU A 126 10.81 -15.65 0.95
CA GLU A 126 10.50 -15.46 -0.48
C GLU A 126 9.53 -14.31 -0.71
N THR A 127 8.50 -14.19 0.12
CA THR A 127 7.52 -13.10 0.01
C THR A 127 8.16 -11.74 0.29
N ILE A 128 9.01 -11.64 1.31
CA ILE A 128 9.74 -10.40 1.64
C ILE A 128 10.68 -10.01 0.47
N LYS A 129 11.43 -10.97 -0.09
CA LYS A 129 12.28 -10.73 -1.27
C LYS A 129 11.46 -10.32 -2.49
N LYS A 130 10.32 -10.96 -2.71
CA LYS A 130 9.42 -10.61 -3.81
C LYS A 130 8.90 -9.18 -3.67
N LYS A 131 8.47 -8.78 -2.47
CA LYS A 131 8.04 -7.40 -2.20
C LYS A 131 9.18 -6.39 -2.42
N ALA A 132 10.41 -6.74 -2.06
CA ALA A 132 11.57 -5.91 -2.35
C ALA A 132 11.83 -5.79 -3.86
N ALA A 133 11.75 -6.88 -4.60
CA ALA A 133 11.94 -6.89 -6.06
C ALA A 133 10.82 -6.10 -6.78
N GLU A 134 9.57 -6.25 -6.35
CA GLU A 134 8.44 -5.47 -6.85
C GLU A 134 8.67 -3.97 -6.63
N ALA A 135 9.06 -3.58 -5.42
CA ALA A 135 9.36 -2.19 -5.07
C ALA A 135 10.59 -1.59 -5.79
N MET A 136 11.51 -2.43 -6.31
CA MET A 136 12.61 -1.98 -7.18
C MET A 136 12.15 -1.79 -8.63
N ALA A 137 11.16 -2.57 -9.08
CA ALA A 137 10.61 -2.49 -10.44
C ALA A 137 9.60 -1.33 -10.57
N GLU A 138 8.98 -0.93 -9.46
CA GLU A 138 8.14 0.27 -9.43
C GLU A 138 9.05 1.51 -9.58
N PRO A 139 8.81 2.40 -10.56
CA PRO A 139 9.45 3.72 -10.55
C PRO A 139 9.21 4.33 -9.17
N GLU A 140 10.23 4.98 -8.62
CA GLU A 140 10.14 5.57 -7.28
C GLU A 140 8.78 6.29 -7.14
N ALA A 141 7.87 5.69 -6.40
CA ALA A 141 6.70 6.43 -5.96
C ALA A 141 7.29 7.64 -5.23
N GLN A 142 7.10 8.80 -5.80
CA GLN A 142 7.51 10.04 -5.14
C GLN A 142 6.91 9.98 -3.73
N PRO A 143 7.64 10.44 -2.70
CA PRO A 143 7.18 10.32 -1.33
C PRO A 143 5.71 10.73 -1.28
N GLU A 144 4.86 9.83 -0.75
CA GLU A 144 3.51 10.27 -0.34
C GLU A 144 3.78 11.52 0.46
N ALA A 145 3.46 12.68 -0.10
CA ALA A 145 3.64 13.94 0.60
C ALA A 145 2.99 13.71 1.95
N GLU A 146 3.78 13.76 3.02
CA GLU A 146 3.23 13.66 4.38
C GLU A 146 2.00 14.54 4.34
N ALA A 147 0.82 13.95 4.56
CA ALA A 147 -0.40 14.72 4.51
C ALA A 147 -0.19 15.81 5.57
N GLU A 148 0.31 16.97 5.14
CA GLU A 148 0.51 18.10 6.02
C GLU A 148 -0.84 18.32 6.65
N VAL A 149 -0.89 18.24 7.96
CA VAL A 149 -2.12 18.48 8.70
C VAL A 149 -2.52 19.92 8.42
N LEU A 150 -3.38 20.09 7.41
CA LEU A 150 -3.91 21.39 7.02
C LEU A 150 -4.70 21.93 8.20
N THR A 151 -4.37 23.13 8.62
CA THR A 151 -5.16 23.82 9.65
C THR A 151 -6.50 24.26 9.07
N ALA A 152 -7.48 24.54 9.91
CA ALA A 152 -8.77 25.07 9.43
C ALA A 152 -8.63 26.39 8.64
N ALA A 153 -7.55 27.14 8.85
CA ALA A 153 -7.21 28.33 8.09
C ALA A 153 -6.71 27.97 6.68
N ASP A 154 -5.81 27.00 6.59
CA ASP A 154 -5.27 26.50 5.31
C ASP A 154 -6.40 25.93 4.43
N VAL A 155 -7.30 25.15 5.00
CA VAL A 155 -8.47 24.58 4.28
C VAL A 155 -9.35 25.70 3.71
N LYS A 156 -9.58 26.79 4.46
CA LYS A 156 -10.38 27.91 3.99
C LYS A 156 -9.68 28.72 2.88
N GLU A 157 -8.36 28.81 2.93
CA GLU A 157 -7.55 29.49 1.91
C GLU A 157 -7.47 28.67 0.62
N LEU A 158 -7.34 27.34 0.72
CA LEU A 158 -7.23 26.43 -0.41
C LEU A 158 -8.59 26.07 -1.05
N ALA A 159 -9.71 26.30 -0.38
CA ALA A 159 -11.03 25.95 -0.91
C ALA A 159 -11.34 26.53 -2.30
N PRO A 160 -11.06 27.81 -2.62
CA PRO A 160 -11.28 28.35 -3.96
C PRO A 160 -10.39 27.68 -5.02
N LEU A 161 -9.15 27.31 -4.65
CA LEU A 161 -8.24 26.61 -5.54
C LEU A 161 -8.74 25.20 -5.83
N TYR A 162 -9.22 24.49 -4.81
CA TYR A 162 -9.83 23.17 -4.95
C TYR A 162 -11.05 23.20 -5.90
N GLU A 163 -11.94 24.17 -5.76
CA GLU A 163 -13.09 24.33 -6.65
C GLU A 163 -12.66 24.54 -8.10
N ASN A 164 -11.63 25.36 -8.34
CA ASN A 164 -11.10 25.59 -9.69
C ASN A 164 -10.44 24.33 -10.28
N VAL A 165 -9.74 23.55 -9.48
CA VAL A 165 -9.17 22.25 -9.89
C VAL A 165 -10.29 21.28 -10.28
N VAL A 166 -11.36 21.18 -9.48
CA VAL A 166 -12.52 20.34 -9.82
C VAL A 166 -13.17 20.80 -11.12
N LEU A 167 -13.30 22.12 -11.34
CA LEU A 167 -13.83 22.65 -12.59
C LEU A 167 -12.94 22.29 -13.80
N ALA A 168 -11.64 22.31 -13.65
CA ALA A 168 -10.69 21.88 -14.69
C ALA A 168 -10.85 20.39 -15.01
N LEU A 169 -10.95 19.52 -13.97
CA LEU A 169 -11.16 18.09 -14.14
C LEU A 169 -12.49 17.76 -14.85
N LYS A 170 -13.53 18.54 -14.64
CA LYS A 170 -14.82 18.41 -15.33
C LYS A 170 -14.76 18.79 -16.83
N GLN A 171 -13.67 19.39 -17.29
CA GLN A 171 -13.46 19.67 -18.72
C GLN A 171 -12.77 18.53 -19.46
N VAL A 172 -12.21 17.56 -18.74
CA VAL A 172 -11.55 16.39 -19.33
C VAL A 172 -12.58 15.26 -19.46
N TYR A 173 -12.74 14.76 -20.68
CA TYR A 173 -13.71 13.71 -21.00
C TYR A 173 -13.04 12.39 -21.28
N ASP A 174 -13.68 11.31 -20.89
CA ASP A 174 -13.27 9.97 -21.31
C ASP A 174 -13.43 9.83 -22.83
N PRO A 175 -12.44 9.28 -23.56
CA PRO A 175 -12.52 9.18 -25.03
C PRO A 175 -13.56 8.18 -25.53
N GLU A 176 -14.00 7.25 -24.70
CA GLU A 176 -14.97 6.20 -25.06
C GLU A 176 -16.38 6.50 -24.49
N ILE A 177 -16.44 7.22 -23.39
CA ILE A 177 -17.68 7.52 -22.65
C ILE A 177 -17.92 9.04 -22.68
N PRO A 178 -19.05 9.54 -23.21
CA PRO A 178 -19.30 10.97 -23.38
C PRO A 178 -19.66 11.66 -22.06
N VAL A 179 -18.88 11.40 -21.02
CA VAL A 179 -18.98 11.99 -19.67
C VAL A 179 -17.58 12.37 -19.21
N ASN A 180 -17.46 13.44 -18.44
CA ASN A 180 -16.17 13.85 -17.90
C ASN A 180 -15.67 12.88 -16.82
N ILE A 181 -14.36 12.82 -16.66
CA ILE A 181 -13.69 11.88 -15.75
C ILE A 181 -14.07 12.06 -14.28
N TYR A 182 -14.43 13.27 -13.86
CA TYR A 182 -14.84 13.56 -12.49
C TYR A 182 -16.22 12.97 -12.20
N ASP A 183 -17.19 13.23 -13.06
CA ASP A 183 -18.57 12.73 -12.90
C ASP A 183 -18.67 11.22 -13.16
N LEU A 184 -17.74 10.64 -13.95
CA LEU A 184 -17.58 9.19 -14.06
C LEU A 184 -17.05 8.54 -12.76
N GLY A 185 -16.58 9.33 -11.77
CA GLY A 185 -16.03 8.79 -10.54
C GLY A 185 -14.66 8.16 -10.71
N LEU A 186 -13.88 8.58 -11.73
CA LEU A 186 -12.51 8.11 -11.93
C LEU A 186 -11.51 8.80 -11.01
N ILE A 187 -11.86 9.92 -10.41
CA ILE A 187 -11.04 10.66 -9.44
C ILE A 187 -11.39 10.20 -8.03
N TYR A 188 -10.45 9.56 -7.36
CA TYR A 188 -10.63 9.05 -6.01
C TYR A 188 -10.27 10.08 -4.94
N GLU A 189 -9.25 10.88 -5.21
CA GLU A 189 -8.74 11.84 -4.23
C GLU A 189 -8.07 13.03 -4.93
N ILE A 190 -8.25 14.23 -4.36
CA ILE A 190 -7.58 15.45 -4.77
C ILE A 190 -6.99 16.08 -3.51
N ASN A 191 -5.66 16.13 -3.44
CA ASN A 191 -4.92 16.77 -2.36
C ASN A 191 -4.21 18.01 -2.90
N ILE A 192 -4.26 19.12 -2.15
CA ILE A 192 -3.54 20.34 -2.49
C ILE A 192 -2.62 20.69 -1.31
N SER A 193 -1.32 20.78 -1.58
CA SER A 193 -0.33 21.18 -0.57
C SER A 193 -0.37 22.68 -0.30
N LYS A 194 0.30 23.12 0.77
CA LYS A 194 0.44 24.58 1.09
C LYS A 194 1.19 25.35 0.02
N GLU A 195 2.06 24.69 -0.74
CA GLU A 195 2.76 25.24 -1.89
C GLU A 195 1.91 25.24 -3.16
N HIS A 196 0.61 24.90 -3.04
CA HIS A 196 -0.35 24.82 -4.13
C HIS A 196 -0.02 23.74 -5.18
N LYS A 197 0.69 22.68 -4.79
CA LYS A 197 0.91 21.52 -5.63
C LYS A 197 -0.31 20.62 -5.51
N VAL A 198 -0.86 20.20 -6.63
CA VAL A 198 -2.05 19.32 -6.70
C VAL A 198 -1.59 17.88 -6.89
N HIS A 199 -2.09 16.99 -6.06
CA HIS A 199 -1.90 15.56 -6.18
C HIS A 199 -3.25 14.88 -6.39
N ILE A 200 -3.38 14.14 -7.48
CA ILE A 200 -4.62 13.48 -7.90
C ILE A 200 -4.41 11.98 -7.89
N ARG A 201 -5.27 11.27 -7.18
CA ARG A 201 -5.34 9.82 -7.21
C ARG A 201 -6.54 9.40 -8.02
N MET A 202 -6.31 8.64 -9.08
CA MET A 202 -7.36 8.29 -10.04
C MET A 202 -7.24 6.87 -10.58
N THR A 203 -8.28 6.42 -11.27
CA THR A 203 -8.33 5.15 -11.97
C THR A 203 -8.87 5.31 -13.40
N PHE A 204 -8.93 4.20 -14.13
CA PHE A 204 -9.65 4.07 -15.38
C PHE A 204 -10.76 3.01 -15.27
N THR A 205 -11.73 3.05 -16.18
CA THR A 205 -12.79 2.04 -16.28
C THR A 205 -12.24 0.65 -16.59
N ALA A 206 -11.04 0.58 -17.20
CA ALA A 206 -10.33 -0.67 -17.49
C ALA A 206 -8.81 -0.50 -17.28
N PRO A 207 -8.12 -1.53 -16.75
CA PRO A 207 -6.68 -1.44 -16.43
C PRO A 207 -5.76 -1.22 -17.65
N ASN A 208 -6.23 -1.50 -18.86
CA ASN A 208 -5.45 -1.38 -20.10
C ASN A 208 -6.08 -0.39 -21.08
N CYS A 209 -6.48 0.80 -20.60
CA CYS A 209 -6.97 1.85 -21.47
C CYS A 209 -5.88 2.32 -22.44
N PRO A 210 -6.04 2.15 -23.76
CA PRO A 210 -4.99 2.54 -24.73
C PRO A 210 -4.80 4.06 -24.80
N MET A 211 -5.73 4.85 -24.27
CA MET A 211 -5.68 6.31 -24.26
C MET A 211 -5.27 6.86 -22.87
N ALA A 212 -4.85 6.00 -21.93
CA ALA A 212 -4.51 6.40 -20.57
C ALA A 212 -3.49 7.57 -20.53
N ASP A 213 -2.39 7.46 -21.27
CA ASP A 213 -1.36 8.48 -21.30
C ASP A 213 -1.88 9.82 -21.84
N TYR A 214 -2.80 9.79 -22.80
CA TYR A 214 -3.42 10.98 -23.34
C TYR A 214 -4.30 11.68 -22.30
N VAL A 215 -5.18 10.93 -21.64
CA VAL A 215 -6.08 11.46 -20.59
C VAL A 215 -5.28 12.00 -19.40
N VAL A 216 -4.25 11.28 -18.94
CA VAL A 216 -3.35 11.74 -17.87
C VAL A 216 -2.67 13.05 -18.24
N ASN A 217 -2.16 13.18 -19.46
CA ASN A 217 -1.52 14.41 -19.92
C ASN A 217 -2.53 15.57 -20.04
N ASP A 218 -3.75 15.30 -20.48
CA ASP A 218 -4.82 16.30 -20.60
C ASP A 218 -5.23 16.81 -19.20
N ILE A 219 -5.38 15.92 -18.23
CA ILE A 219 -5.63 16.27 -16.82
C ILE A 219 -4.49 17.14 -16.29
N LYS A 220 -3.24 16.70 -16.48
CA LYS A 220 -2.08 17.41 -15.96
C LYS A 220 -2.01 18.83 -16.51
N THR A 221 -2.18 18.99 -17.82
CA THR A 221 -2.19 20.29 -18.48
C THR A 221 -3.34 21.17 -17.98
N GLY A 222 -4.57 20.63 -17.93
CA GLY A 222 -5.74 21.37 -17.48
C GLY A 222 -5.66 21.84 -16.02
N VAL A 223 -5.05 21.03 -15.16
CA VAL A 223 -4.88 21.39 -13.73
C VAL A 223 -3.72 22.38 -13.54
N GLU A 224 -2.60 22.21 -14.27
CA GLU A 224 -1.47 23.16 -14.20
C GLU A 224 -1.81 24.53 -14.77
N ASP A 225 -2.78 24.63 -15.68
CA ASP A 225 -3.31 25.89 -16.21
C ASP A 225 -4.22 26.65 -15.22
N VAL A 226 -4.62 26.03 -14.10
CA VAL A 226 -5.44 26.70 -13.07
C VAL A 226 -4.58 27.74 -12.34
N PRO A 227 -5.02 29.03 -12.31
CA PRO A 227 -4.27 30.07 -11.64
C PRO A 227 -4.04 29.77 -10.16
N GLY A 228 -2.77 29.76 -9.77
CA GLY A 228 -2.34 29.45 -8.38
C GLY A 228 -1.84 28.03 -8.18
N VAL A 229 -2.02 27.11 -9.12
CA VAL A 229 -1.39 25.78 -9.08
C VAL A 229 0.09 25.91 -9.46
N THR A 230 0.95 25.24 -8.68
CA THR A 230 2.41 25.24 -8.89
C THR A 230 2.91 23.97 -9.60
N GLY A 231 2.07 22.93 -9.65
CA GLY A 231 2.34 21.67 -10.34
C GLY A 231 1.26 20.63 -10.07
N CYS A 232 1.18 19.62 -10.93
CA CYS A 232 0.22 18.53 -10.81
C CYS A 232 0.92 17.17 -10.89
N GLU A 233 0.64 16.31 -9.92
CA GLU A 233 1.06 14.91 -9.88
C GLU A 233 -0.16 14.00 -9.92
N ILE A 234 -0.07 12.90 -10.67
CA ILE A 234 -1.20 11.99 -10.86
C ILE A 234 -0.74 10.57 -10.56
N ASP A 235 -1.43 9.94 -9.60
CA ASP A 235 -1.27 8.54 -9.24
C ASP A 235 -2.38 7.70 -9.86
N LEU A 236 -1.99 6.75 -10.70
CA LEU A 236 -2.92 5.76 -11.24
C LEU A 236 -3.01 4.56 -10.30
N VAL A 237 -4.21 4.31 -9.80
CA VAL A 237 -4.51 3.16 -8.94
C VAL A 237 -5.65 2.34 -9.54
N PHE A 238 -5.61 1.02 -9.35
CA PHE A 238 -6.65 0.10 -9.84
C PHE A 238 -7.36 -0.62 -8.69
N GLU A 239 -7.07 -0.22 -7.46
CA GLU A 239 -7.75 -0.65 -6.25
C GLU A 239 -8.20 0.57 -5.42
N PRO A 240 -9.47 0.62 -5.03
CA PRO A 240 -10.57 -0.29 -5.42
C PRO A 240 -10.85 -0.24 -6.93
N ALA A 241 -11.29 -1.36 -7.51
CA ALA A 241 -11.66 -1.39 -8.92
C ALA A 241 -12.87 -0.47 -9.16
N TRP A 242 -12.82 0.31 -10.25
CA TRP A 242 -13.93 1.17 -10.62
C TRP A 242 -15.20 0.36 -10.90
N ASN A 243 -16.33 0.91 -10.53
CA ASN A 243 -17.65 0.38 -10.84
C ASN A 243 -18.65 1.52 -11.02
N THR A 244 -19.79 1.22 -11.64
CA THR A 244 -20.80 2.22 -11.99
C THR A 244 -21.45 2.92 -10.79
N SER A 245 -21.34 2.37 -9.57
CA SER A 245 -21.85 3.05 -8.37
C SER A 245 -21.01 4.26 -7.96
N MET A 246 -19.81 4.42 -8.53
CA MET A 246 -18.92 5.56 -8.29
C MET A 246 -19.26 6.79 -9.13
N MET A 247 -20.13 6.62 -10.14
CA MET A 247 -20.60 7.72 -10.98
C MET A 247 -21.52 8.67 -10.19
N THR A 248 -21.49 9.95 -10.54
CA THR A 248 -22.51 10.90 -10.07
C THR A 248 -23.87 10.61 -10.68
N ASP A 249 -24.93 11.12 -10.08
CA ASP A 249 -26.28 10.96 -10.62
C ASP A 249 -26.42 11.61 -12.01
N GLU A 250 -25.74 12.75 -12.23
CA GLU A 250 -25.68 13.42 -13.52
C GLU A 250 -25.06 12.53 -14.60
N ALA A 251 -23.98 11.82 -14.28
CA ALA A 251 -23.34 10.90 -15.20
C ALA A 251 -24.24 9.70 -15.54
N ARG A 252 -24.93 9.14 -14.56
CA ARG A 252 -25.89 8.04 -14.77
C ARG A 252 -27.05 8.46 -15.66
N VAL A 253 -27.61 9.63 -15.43
CA VAL A 253 -28.67 10.18 -16.28
C VAL A 253 -28.16 10.42 -17.69
N ALA A 254 -26.98 10.97 -17.89
CA ALA A 254 -26.37 11.22 -19.19
C ALA A 254 -26.18 9.92 -20.01
N LEU A 255 -25.93 8.80 -19.32
CA LEU A 255 -25.73 7.47 -19.93
C LEU A 255 -27.04 6.65 -20.03
N ASN A 256 -28.20 7.23 -19.71
CA ASN A 256 -29.50 6.55 -19.65
C ASN A 256 -29.48 5.28 -18.76
N MET A 257 -28.70 5.29 -17.68
CA MET A 257 -28.72 4.23 -16.69
C MET A 257 -29.90 4.47 -15.75
N ASP A 258 -30.87 3.53 -15.79
CA ASP A 258 -32.05 3.61 -14.92
C ASP A 258 -31.59 3.56 -13.44
N PHE A 259 -32.17 4.44 -12.63
CA PHE A 259 -32.07 4.32 -11.19
C PHE A 259 -32.84 3.07 -10.78
N ASP A 260 -32.18 2.04 -10.30
CA ASP A 260 -32.84 1.01 -9.52
C ASP A 260 -33.30 1.68 -8.20
N ILE A 261 -34.54 2.18 -8.23
CA ILE A 261 -35.28 2.51 -7.03
C ILE A 261 -35.53 1.16 -6.37
N GLU A 262 -34.73 0.76 -5.40
CA GLU A 262 -35.10 -0.29 -4.48
C GLU A 262 -36.40 0.18 -3.81
N ASP A 263 -37.52 -0.38 -4.31
CA ASP A 263 -38.84 -0.23 -3.74
C ASP A 263 -38.86 -0.97 -2.38
N ASP A 264 -38.54 -0.24 -1.33
CA ASP A 264 -38.63 -0.71 0.05
C ASP A 264 -40.09 -0.66 0.51
N SER A 265 -40.97 -1.34 -0.28
CA SER A 265 -42.37 -1.57 0.03
C SER A 265 -42.71 -3.05 -0.05
N GLN A 266 -42.31 -3.81 0.96
CA GLN A 266 -43.10 -4.97 1.39
C GLN A 266 -43.03 -5.14 2.91
N GLU A 267 -44.17 -4.85 3.51
CA GLU A 267 -44.81 -5.29 4.76
C GLU A 267 -44.07 -6.31 5.66
#